data_d539dd5ca189bc312600fb913ce87ec0
#
_entry.id   d539dd5ca189bc312600fb913ce87ec0
#
_cell.length_a   1.000
_cell.length_b   1.000
_cell.length_c   1.000
_cell.angle_alpha   90.00
_cell.angle_beta   90.00
_cell.angle_gamma   90.00
#
_symmetry.space_group_name_H-M   'P 1'
#
loop_
_entity.id
_entity.type
_entity.pdbx_description
1 polymer ?
#
loop_
_entity_poly.entity_id
_entity_poly.type
_entity_poly.pdbx_seq_one_letter_code
_entity_poly.pdbx_strand_id
1 'polypeptide(L)'
;MNRRQFFRAAGAAALAAASCAGPAAAQRRKAPNIIYIMADDLGQYDLGCCGGKHILTPHIDRLATEGVRFTQCYAGSTVCAPSRSVLMTGLHTGHTTVRGNSAAVGGPKPQGRIPLNADDVTVAEVLKRAGYTTGIVGKWGLGEPDTAGIPNRQGFDFWFGYLNQRHAHDYWTDYLWRNTEKVPYPGNSDKTRHSYSHDRMAEESLGFVRRAADAGRPFFLYAAWTIPHGKLHPPDVEPYTDKPWSDAEKKYAAMVTRMDRDVGRLMALLNERGLDSNTIVFFCSDNGWTSAYTGKDSAFASGGALRGAKGNLYEGGIRVPMIARWPGRIQPGATSDQVWAFWDILPTLADLAGVRPPEAIDGISMLPAILGKNQEQQHEYLYWEFRTGGFQQAVRWGNWKGIRHGTKKPLELYDLANDLAEKHNVAGEHPDVVKRIEAYMTRARTPSKHWPALPGK
;
A
#
# COMPACT_ATOMS: atom_id res chain seq x y z
N MET A 1 -41.89 -40.07 64.98
CA MET A 1 -41.63 -39.42 66.29
C MET A 1 -40.70 -38.22 66.00
N ASN A 2 -41.28 -37.03 65.94
CA ASN A 2 -41.37 -36.03 66.99
C ASN A 2 -40.00 -35.64 67.59
N ARG A 3 -39.55 -34.45 67.43
CA ARG A 3 -39.88 -33.13 68.07
C ARG A 3 -38.85 -32.12 67.59
N ARG A 4 -39.16 -31.01 67.03
CA ARG A 4 -39.57 -29.68 67.54
C ARG A 4 -38.96 -29.31 68.90
N GLN A 5 -38.25 -28.17 68.84
CA GLN A 5 -38.21 -27.00 69.73
C GLN A 5 -36.89 -26.65 70.39
N PHE A 6 -36.56 -25.39 70.18
CA PHE A 6 -36.04 -24.33 71.00
C PHE A 6 -34.56 -24.27 71.28
N PHE A 7 -33.90 -23.20 70.80
CA PHE A 7 -33.53 -22.09 71.68
C PHE A 7 -33.11 -20.83 70.86
N ARG A 8 -33.69 -19.71 71.22
CA ARG A 8 -33.21 -18.38 70.84
C ARG A 8 -31.99 -18.02 71.68
N ALA A 9 -30.93 -17.50 71.02
CA ALA A 9 -29.94 -16.65 71.66
C ALA A 9 -29.47 -15.62 70.64
N ALA A 10 -29.59 -14.34 71.00
CA ALA A 10 -29.14 -13.21 70.22
C ALA A 10 -27.61 -13.16 70.17
N GLY A 11 -27.03 -13.02 68.99
CA GLY A 11 -25.65 -12.75 68.75
C GLY A 11 -25.52 -11.74 67.59
N ALA A 12 -24.98 -10.57 67.88
CA ALA A 12 -24.75 -9.49 66.90
C ALA A 12 -23.92 -9.99 65.73
N ALA A 13 -24.48 -10.03 64.53
CA ALA A 13 -23.76 -10.32 63.30
C ALA A 13 -23.21 -9.00 62.72
N ALA A 14 -21.88 -8.82 62.79
CA ALA A 14 -21.19 -7.82 62.00
C ALA A 14 -21.37 -8.14 60.51
N LEU A 15 -22.08 -7.26 59.80
CA LEU A 15 -22.12 -7.32 58.32
C LEU A 15 -20.73 -6.93 57.78
N ALA A 16 -19.91 -7.88 57.43
CA ALA A 16 -18.77 -7.68 56.53
C ALA A 16 -19.34 -7.49 55.10
N ALA A 17 -19.41 -6.25 54.65
CA ALA A 17 -19.67 -5.90 53.26
C ALA A 17 -18.45 -6.39 52.45
N ALA A 18 -18.51 -7.59 51.89
CA ALA A 18 -17.60 -8.03 50.85
C ALA A 18 -17.92 -7.21 49.59
N SER A 19 -17.14 -6.18 49.38
CA SER A 19 -17.09 -5.46 48.11
C SER A 19 -16.68 -6.44 47.03
N CYS A 20 -17.63 -7.04 46.32
CA CYS A 20 -17.39 -7.67 45.02
C CYS A 20 -16.91 -6.56 44.08
N ALA A 21 -15.60 -6.31 44.05
CA ALA A 21 -14.96 -5.66 42.93
C ALA A 21 -15.17 -6.58 41.74
N GLY A 22 -16.25 -6.37 40.97
CA GLY A 22 -16.42 -6.99 39.68
C GLY A 22 -15.16 -6.77 38.85
N PRO A 23 -14.78 -7.71 37.96
CA PRO A 23 -13.61 -7.50 37.12
C PRO A 23 -13.80 -6.15 36.44
N ALA A 24 -12.83 -5.25 36.69
CA ALA A 24 -12.78 -3.95 36.01
C ALA A 24 -12.93 -4.25 34.52
N ALA A 25 -14.07 -3.82 33.93
CA ALA A 25 -14.32 -3.99 32.51
C ALA A 25 -13.08 -3.39 31.83
N ALA A 26 -12.23 -4.26 31.28
CA ALA A 26 -11.06 -3.82 30.55
C ALA A 26 -11.57 -2.85 29.51
N GLN A 27 -11.26 -1.56 29.71
CA GLN A 27 -11.72 -0.48 28.87
C GLN A 27 -11.33 -0.87 27.46
N ARG A 28 -12.30 -1.28 26.61
CA ARG A 28 -12.03 -1.73 25.24
C ARG A 28 -11.23 -0.62 24.58
N ARG A 29 -9.96 -0.92 24.33
CA ARG A 29 -9.05 0.04 23.69
C ARG A 29 -9.74 0.52 22.43
N LYS A 30 -9.84 1.83 22.29
CA LYS A 30 -10.42 2.45 21.09
C LYS A 30 -9.63 1.94 19.88
N ALA A 31 -10.32 1.38 18.89
CA ALA A 31 -9.68 0.90 17.67
C ALA A 31 -8.85 2.04 17.05
N PRO A 32 -7.61 1.78 16.58
CA PRO A 32 -6.75 2.84 16.06
C PRO A 32 -7.30 3.39 14.74
N ASN A 33 -7.09 4.66 14.49
CA ASN A 33 -7.23 5.19 13.15
C ASN A 33 -6.09 4.67 12.26
N ILE A 34 -6.35 4.55 10.97
CA ILE A 34 -5.40 4.04 9.99
C ILE A 34 -5.29 5.05 8.84
N ILE A 35 -4.08 5.51 8.57
CA ILE A 35 -3.76 6.29 7.38
C ILE A 35 -2.73 5.50 6.57
N TYR A 36 -3.06 5.22 5.31
CA TYR A 36 -2.17 4.54 4.37
C TYR A 36 -1.86 5.48 3.21
N ILE A 37 -0.66 6.06 3.22
CA ILE A 37 -0.19 7.01 2.20
C ILE A 37 0.60 6.24 1.15
N MET A 38 0.18 6.34 -0.11
CA MET A 38 0.83 5.69 -1.23
C MET A 38 1.20 6.72 -2.28
N ALA A 39 2.50 6.79 -2.60
CA ALA A 39 3.04 7.49 -3.75
C ALA A 39 2.87 6.65 -5.03
N ASP A 40 2.98 7.26 -6.20
CA ASP A 40 2.87 6.62 -7.52
C ASP A 40 4.22 6.74 -8.25
N ASP A 41 4.91 5.62 -8.49
CA ASP A 41 6.22 5.54 -9.14
C ASP A 41 7.40 6.15 -8.36
N LEU A 42 7.33 6.24 -7.05
CA LEU A 42 8.40 6.77 -6.21
C LEU A 42 9.51 5.72 -6.02
N GLY A 43 10.74 6.08 -6.31
CA GLY A 43 11.90 5.25 -6.03
C GLY A 43 12.27 5.22 -4.54
N GLN A 44 12.81 4.11 -4.09
CA GLN A 44 13.24 3.98 -2.69
C GLN A 44 14.30 5.02 -2.33
N TYR A 45 15.24 5.29 -3.24
CA TYR A 45 16.35 6.22 -2.99
C TYR A 45 16.02 7.68 -3.32
N ASP A 46 14.75 8.00 -3.58
CA ASP A 46 14.25 9.38 -3.62
C ASP A 46 14.01 9.95 -2.22
N LEU A 47 13.97 9.07 -1.20
CA LEU A 47 13.73 9.44 0.20
C LEU A 47 15.03 9.53 1.00
N GLY A 48 15.18 10.58 1.82
CA GLY A 48 16.35 10.78 2.68
C GLY A 48 16.56 9.61 3.65
N CYS A 49 15.50 9.12 4.30
CA CYS A 49 15.55 7.98 5.23
C CYS A 49 15.97 6.65 4.59
N CYS A 50 15.93 6.57 3.24
CA CYS A 50 16.39 5.42 2.47
C CYS A 50 17.77 5.64 1.82
N GLY A 51 18.42 6.78 2.07
CA GLY A 51 19.75 7.11 1.56
C GLY A 51 19.74 8.06 0.35
N GLY A 52 18.59 8.58 -0.04
CA GLY A 52 18.45 9.68 -1.02
C GLY A 52 19.16 10.94 -0.55
N LYS A 53 19.86 11.63 -1.48
CA LYS A 53 20.70 12.78 -1.13
C LYS A 53 20.26 14.10 -1.78
N HIS A 54 19.33 14.03 -2.69
CA HIS A 54 19.03 15.15 -3.58
C HIS A 54 17.67 15.78 -3.34
N ILE A 55 16.67 14.97 -3.03
CA ILE A 55 15.29 15.40 -2.86
C ILE A 55 15.00 15.61 -1.38
N LEU A 56 14.36 16.72 -1.04
CA LEU A 56 14.03 17.06 0.34
C LEU A 56 12.73 16.34 0.75
N THR A 57 12.84 15.44 1.74
CA THR A 57 11.72 14.64 2.27
C THR A 57 11.67 14.64 3.81
N PRO A 58 11.82 15.81 4.48
CA PRO A 58 11.99 15.87 5.94
C PRO A 58 10.80 15.32 6.72
N HIS A 59 9.58 15.41 6.22
CA HIS A 59 8.39 14.90 6.92
C HIS A 59 8.23 13.38 6.77
N ILE A 60 8.54 12.82 5.61
CA ILE A 60 8.58 11.37 5.39
C ILE A 60 9.76 10.76 6.17
N ASP A 61 10.92 11.42 6.16
CA ASP A 61 12.08 10.99 6.94
C ASP A 61 11.78 10.99 8.44
N ARG A 62 10.99 11.97 8.90
CA ARG A 62 10.51 12.02 10.28
C ARG A 62 9.58 10.84 10.60
N LEU A 63 8.68 10.42 9.69
CA LEU A 63 7.88 9.19 9.90
C LEU A 63 8.79 7.99 10.16
N ALA A 64 9.90 7.86 9.43
CA ALA A 64 10.86 6.78 9.63
C ALA A 64 11.60 6.88 10.96
N THR A 65 12.01 8.09 11.39
CA THR A 65 12.67 8.29 12.68
C THR A 65 11.75 8.14 13.89
N GLU A 66 10.45 8.35 13.72
CA GLU A 66 9.43 8.17 14.75
C GLU A 66 8.71 6.78 14.67
N GLY A 67 9.10 5.94 13.71
CA GLY A 67 8.48 4.65 13.43
C GLY A 67 9.48 3.56 13.06
N VAL A 68 9.05 2.62 12.25
CA VAL A 68 9.85 1.54 11.68
C VAL A 68 9.92 1.64 10.16
N ARG A 69 11.12 1.48 9.60
CA ARG A 69 11.38 1.36 8.17
C ARG A 69 11.64 -0.09 7.81
N PHE A 70 10.90 -0.63 6.83
CA PHE A 70 11.10 -1.97 6.31
C PHE A 70 12.02 -1.94 5.10
N THR A 71 13.04 -2.80 5.10
CA THR A 71 14.02 -2.86 4.01
C THR A 71 13.63 -3.84 2.92
N GLN A 72 12.70 -4.76 3.19
CA GLN A 72 12.31 -5.85 2.30
C GLN A 72 10.78 -5.93 2.11
N CYS A 73 10.14 -4.77 1.84
CA CYS A 73 8.75 -4.71 1.47
C CYS A 73 8.59 -4.70 -0.06
N TYR A 74 7.59 -5.45 -0.55
CA TYR A 74 7.33 -5.61 -1.97
C TYR A 74 5.95 -5.11 -2.35
N ALA A 75 5.90 -4.36 -3.44
CA ALA A 75 4.66 -4.00 -4.11
C ALA A 75 3.90 -5.24 -4.60
N GLY A 76 2.61 -5.11 -4.77
CA GLY A 76 1.77 -6.19 -5.28
C GLY A 76 2.05 -6.55 -6.74
N SER A 77 2.60 -5.61 -7.50
CA SER A 77 3.04 -5.78 -8.89
C SER A 77 4.01 -4.69 -9.27
N THR A 78 4.57 -4.79 -10.46
CA THR A 78 5.51 -3.82 -11.03
C THR A 78 4.84 -2.62 -11.73
N VAL A 79 3.49 -2.51 -11.67
CA VAL A 79 2.72 -1.36 -12.18
C VAL A 79 1.48 -1.12 -11.31
N CYS A 80 0.90 0.07 -11.47
CA CYS A 80 -0.11 0.65 -10.56
C CYS A 80 -1.36 -0.22 -10.31
N ALA A 81 -2.19 -0.54 -11.36
CA ALA A 81 -3.49 -1.15 -11.14
C ALA A 81 -3.41 -2.54 -10.47
N PRO A 82 -2.58 -3.49 -10.96
CA PRO A 82 -2.47 -4.78 -10.30
C PRO A 82 -1.88 -4.67 -8.89
N SER A 83 -0.94 -3.76 -8.65
CA SER A 83 -0.38 -3.55 -7.31
C SER A 83 -1.45 -3.06 -6.31
N ARG A 84 -2.29 -2.12 -6.74
CA ARG A 84 -3.43 -1.62 -5.95
C ARG A 84 -4.51 -2.69 -5.74
N SER A 85 -4.77 -3.54 -6.75
CA SER A 85 -5.68 -4.68 -6.61
C SER A 85 -5.21 -5.66 -5.54
N VAL A 86 -3.93 -6.01 -5.59
CA VAL A 86 -3.28 -6.88 -4.60
C VAL A 86 -3.41 -6.32 -3.18
N LEU A 87 -3.10 -5.03 -3.00
CA LEU A 87 -3.23 -4.34 -1.71
C LEU A 87 -4.67 -4.37 -1.18
N MET A 88 -5.64 -4.14 -2.07
CA MET A 88 -7.04 -4.10 -1.68
C MET A 88 -7.59 -5.48 -1.32
N THR A 89 -7.19 -6.53 -2.04
CA THR A 89 -7.83 -7.86 -1.94
C THR A 89 -7.08 -8.87 -1.07
N GLY A 90 -5.80 -8.61 -0.72
CA GLY A 90 -4.97 -9.59 -0.03
C GLY A 90 -4.56 -10.78 -0.90
N LEU A 91 -4.72 -10.67 -2.22
CA LEU A 91 -4.42 -11.70 -3.21
C LEU A 91 -3.26 -11.27 -4.10
N HIS A 92 -2.22 -12.09 -4.26
CA HIS A 92 -1.12 -11.79 -5.18
C HIS A 92 -1.57 -11.87 -6.66
N THR A 93 -0.71 -11.44 -7.59
CA THR A 93 -1.09 -11.35 -9.02
C THR A 93 -1.44 -12.66 -9.70
N GLY A 94 -1.17 -13.80 -9.09
CA GLY A 94 -1.65 -15.10 -9.57
C GLY A 94 -3.14 -15.36 -9.29
N HIS A 95 -3.75 -14.65 -8.36
CA HIS A 95 -5.12 -14.88 -7.88
C HIS A 95 -6.03 -13.66 -8.01
N THR A 96 -5.52 -12.43 -7.83
CA THR A 96 -6.34 -11.22 -7.90
C THR A 96 -7.01 -11.04 -9.26
N THR A 97 -8.13 -10.33 -9.28
CA THR A 97 -8.92 -10.05 -10.50
C THR A 97 -8.19 -9.15 -11.47
N VAL A 98 -7.48 -8.10 -10.99
CA VAL A 98 -6.78 -7.13 -11.83
C VAL A 98 -5.27 -7.42 -11.81
N ARG A 99 -4.73 -8.01 -12.90
CA ARG A 99 -3.31 -8.42 -13.00
C ARG A 99 -2.48 -7.54 -13.94
N GLY A 100 -3.02 -6.39 -14.38
CA GLY A 100 -2.34 -5.44 -15.27
C GLY A 100 -3.13 -4.16 -15.47
N ASN A 101 -2.49 -3.14 -16.03
CA ASN A 101 -3.15 -1.85 -16.34
C ASN A 101 -4.10 -1.95 -17.55
N SER A 102 -3.92 -2.97 -18.40
CA SER A 102 -4.79 -3.29 -19.54
C SER A 102 -4.83 -4.79 -19.75
N ALA A 103 -5.98 -5.30 -20.17
CA ALA A 103 -6.27 -6.72 -20.32
C ALA A 103 -6.67 -7.08 -21.75
N ALA A 104 -6.65 -8.37 -22.06
CA ALA A 104 -7.25 -8.90 -23.28
C ALA A 104 -8.78 -8.93 -23.13
N VAL A 105 -9.47 -7.90 -23.63
CA VAL A 105 -10.92 -7.79 -23.62
C VAL A 105 -11.40 -7.76 -25.07
N GLY A 106 -12.10 -8.81 -25.51
CA GLY A 106 -12.82 -8.82 -26.78
C GLY A 106 -12.00 -8.99 -28.07
N GLY A 107 -10.82 -9.65 -28.06
CA GLY A 107 -10.08 -9.99 -29.29
C GLY A 107 -8.55 -9.89 -29.18
N PRO A 108 -7.80 -10.11 -30.27
CA PRO A 108 -6.33 -10.26 -30.21
C PRO A 108 -5.55 -8.97 -29.90
N LYS A 109 -6.17 -7.80 -29.99
CA LYS A 109 -5.57 -6.51 -29.58
C LYS A 109 -6.47 -5.67 -28.66
N PRO A 110 -7.18 -6.24 -27.72
CA PRO A 110 -8.06 -5.44 -26.90
C PRO A 110 -7.26 -4.87 -25.74
N GLN A 111 -7.33 -3.56 -25.60
CA GLN A 111 -6.83 -2.84 -24.45
C GLN A 111 -8.03 -2.31 -23.67
N GLY A 112 -8.68 -3.22 -22.95
CA GLY A 112 -9.71 -2.89 -21.99
C GLY A 112 -9.14 -2.87 -20.57
N ARG A 113 -9.88 -2.26 -19.66
CA ARG A 113 -9.63 -2.38 -18.22
C ARG A 113 -10.58 -3.38 -17.63
N ILE A 114 -10.06 -4.18 -16.71
CA ILE A 114 -10.89 -5.09 -15.92
C ILE A 114 -11.11 -4.40 -14.57
N PRO A 115 -12.35 -4.10 -14.20
CA PRO A 115 -12.68 -3.63 -12.86
C PRO A 115 -12.62 -4.79 -11.85
N LEU A 116 -12.54 -4.48 -10.56
CA LEU A 116 -12.88 -5.44 -9.51
C LEU A 116 -14.32 -5.93 -9.69
N ASN A 117 -14.55 -7.19 -9.35
CA ASN A 117 -15.88 -7.80 -9.36
C ASN A 117 -16.62 -7.42 -8.06
N ALA A 118 -17.93 -7.68 -8.06
CA ALA A 118 -18.75 -7.49 -6.84
C ALA A 118 -18.38 -8.47 -5.72
N ASP A 119 -17.81 -9.62 -6.07
CA ASP A 119 -17.40 -10.67 -5.12
C ASP A 119 -15.96 -10.49 -4.60
N ASP A 120 -15.20 -9.55 -5.17
CA ASP A 120 -13.86 -9.22 -4.65
C ASP A 120 -14.02 -8.50 -3.30
N VAL A 121 -13.50 -9.08 -2.24
CA VAL A 121 -13.54 -8.48 -0.90
C VAL A 121 -12.32 -7.59 -0.71
N THR A 122 -12.55 -6.33 -0.40
CA THR A 122 -11.48 -5.34 -0.20
C THR A 122 -11.19 -5.07 1.28
N VAL A 123 -10.00 -4.53 1.55
CA VAL A 123 -9.62 -4.08 2.90
C VAL A 123 -10.61 -3.03 3.45
N ALA A 124 -11.17 -2.16 2.58
CA ALA A 124 -12.14 -1.17 3.00
C ALA A 124 -13.45 -1.81 3.47
N GLU A 125 -13.93 -2.87 2.80
CA GLU A 125 -15.11 -3.63 3.23
C GLU A 125 -14.86 -4.35 4.56
N VAL A 126 -13.67 -4.92 4.74
CA VAL A 126 -13.27 -5.57 6.00
C VAL A 126 -13.29 -4.55 7.15
N LEU A 127 -12.67 -3.40 6.98
CA LEU A 127 -12.64 -2.34 7.99
C LEU A 127 -14.01 -1.70 8.24
N LYS A 128 -14.83 -1.57 7.20
CA LYS A 128 -16.21 -1.08 7.34
C LYS A 128 -17.05 -2.00 8.24
N ARG A 129 -16.90 -3.33 8.09
CA ARG A 129 -17.53 -4.31 9.00
C ARG A 129 -17.03 -4.18 10.45
N ALA A 130 -15.81 -3.70 10.65
CA ALA A 130 -15.25 -3.36 11.97
C ALA A 130 -15.71 -1.99 12.51
N GLY A 131 -16.59 -1.28 11.81
CA GLY A 131 -17.15 0.02 12.23
C GLY A 131 -16.30 1.23 11.84
N TYR A 132 -15.29 1.08 10.99
CA TYR A 132 -14.50 2.20 10.49
C TYR A 132 -15.30 3.05 9.50
N THR A 133 -15.08 4.36 9.53
CA THR A 133 -15.39 5.25 8.42
C THR A 133 -14.26 5.14 7.40
N THR A 134 -14.58 4.82 6.14
CA THR A 134 -13.58 4.50 5.13
C THR A 134 -13.54 5.59 4.06
N GLY A 135 -12.33 6.05 3.72
CA GLY A 135 -12.11 7.05 2.68
C GLY A 135 -10.92 6.71 1.79
N ILE A 136 -11.06 7.00 0.51
CA ILE A 136 -9.93 7.01 -0.43
C ILE A 136 -9.84 8.38 -1.08
N VAL A 137 -8.62 8.92 -1.14
CA VAL A 137 -8.32 10.17 -1.84
C VAL A 137 -7.13 9.97 -2.76
N GLY A 138 -7.34 10.13 -4.05
CA GLY A 138 -6.30 9.99 -5.06
C GLY A 138 -6.69 9.09 -6.23
N LYS A 139 -5.78 8.24 -6.67
CA LYS A 139 -5.94 7.36 -7.82
C LYS A 139 -6.47 6.00 -7.39
N TRP A 140 -7.61 5.61 -7.96
CA TRP A 140 -8.19 4.28 -7.75
C TRP A 140 -7.65 3.23 -8.74
N GLY A 141 -8.09 3.28 -9.97
CA GLY A 141 -7.59 2.45 -11.06
C GLY A 141 -8.14 1.03 -11.13
N LEU A 142 -9.13 0.67 -10.32
CA LEU A 142 -9.71 -0.67 -10.20
C LEU A 142 -11.19 -0.72 -10.58
N GLY A 143 -11.71 0.35 -11.21
CA GLY A 143 -13.07 0.46 -11.68
C GLY A 143 -13.22 1.50 -12.79
N GLU A 144 -14.33 1.41 -13.50
CA GLU A 144 -14.79 2.41 -14.47
C GLU A 144 -16.20 2.86 -14.05
N PRO A 145 -16.71 3.99 -14.56
CA PRO A 145 -18.09 4.42 -14.23
C PRO A 145 -19.09 3.27 -14.40
N ASP A 146 -20.04 3.20 -13.50
CA ASP A 146 -21.14 2.22 -13.48
C ASP A 146 -20.75 0.74 -13.26
N THR A 147 -19.47 0.42 -13.08
CA THR A 147 -19.02 -0.94 -12.75
C THR A 147 -19.12 -1.26 -11.25
N ALA A 148 -19.06 -2.54 -10.91
CA ALA A 148 -18.96 -3.01 -9.52
C ALA A 148 -17.66 -2.52 -8.86
N GLY A 149 -16.61 -2.28 -9.65
CA GLY A 149 -15.27 -1.92 -9.16
C GLY A 149 -15.10 -0.45 -8.74
N ILE A 150 -16.14 0.41 -8.74
CA ILE A 150 -15.99 1.79 -8.25
C ILE A 150 -15.79 1.81 -6.72
N PRO A 151 -15.03 2.78 -6.15
CA PRO A 151 -14.69 2.79 -4.73
C PRO A 151 -15.90 2.66 -3.79
N ASN A 152 -17.00 3.35 -4.09
CA ASN A 152 -18.20 3.30 -3.24
C ASN A 152 -18.89 1.93 -3.21
N ARG A 153 -18.69 1.08 -4.21
CA ARG A 153 -19.18 -0.32 -4.25
C ARG A 153 -18.14 -1.31 -3.70
N GLN A 154 -16.93 -0.83 -3.41
CA GLN A 154 -15.80 -1.57 -2.88
C GLN A 154 -15.45 -1.16 -1.45
N GLY A 155 -16.45 -0.74 -0.68
CA GLY A 155 -16.36 -0.51 0.77
C GLY A 155 -15.97 0.91 1.21
N PHE A 156 -15.68 1.85 0.30
CA PHE A 156 -15.37 3.22 0.68
C PHE A 156 -16.63 4.08 0.85
N ASP A 157 -16.79 4.68 2.03
CA ASP A 157 -17.87 5.64 2.31
C ASP A 157 -17.66 6.98 1.60
N PHE A 158 -16.41 7.36 1.42
CA PHE A 158 -16.00 8.58 0.74
C PHE A 158 -14.87 8.30 -0.24
N TRP A 159 -14.95 8.86 -1.46
CA TRP A 159 -13.80 8.93 -2.33
C TRP A 159 -13.73 10.22 -3.12
N PHE A 160 -12.49 10.64 -3.40
CA PHE A 160 -12.21 11.80 -4.22
C PHE A 160 -10.94 11.58 -5.03
N GLY A 161 -10.96 11.85 -6.34
CA GLY A 161 -9.77 11.75 -7.18
C GLY A 161 -10.01 11.20 -8.58
N TYR A 162 -9.10 10.38 -9.05
CA TYR A 162 -9.11 9.78 -10.39
C TYR A 162 -9.63 8.35 -10.38
N LEU A 163 -10.65 8.08 -11.19
CA LEU A 163 -11.23 6.74 -11.27
C LEU A 163 -10.33 5.78 -12.05
N ASN A 164 -9.65 6.26 -13.10
CA ASN A 164 -8.81 5.40 -13.94
C ASN A 164 -7.38 5.92 -14.14
N GLN A 165 -6.50 5.01 -14.60
CA GLN A 165 -5.06 5.24 -14.75
C GLN A 165 -4.73 6.35 -15.76
N ARG A 166 -5.41 6.42 -16.90
CA ARG A 166 -5.08 7.39 -17.97
C ARG A 166 -5.41 8.81 -17.53
N HIS A 167 -6.56 9.02 -16.90
CA HIS A 167 -6.97 10.31 -16.38
C HIS A 167 -6.01 10.83 -15.29
N ALA A 168 -5.47 9.93 -14.48
CA ALA A 168 -4.52 10.27 -13.42
C ALA A 168 -3.14 10.79 -13.91
N HIS A 169 -2.89 10.82 -15.22
CA HIS A 169 -1.69 11.43 -15.80
C HIS A 169 -1.84 12.93 -16.08
N ASP A 170 -3.00 13.50 -15.82
CA ASP A 170 -3.24 14.94 -16.02
C ASP A 170 -3.47 15.65 -14.68
N TYR A 171 -2.46 16.40 -14.22
CA TYR A 171 -2.51 17.11 -12.95
C TYR A 171 -3.28 18.43 -13.02
N TRP A 172 -3.53 18.93 -14.24
CA TRP A 172 -4.32 20.12 -14.50
C TRP A 172 -5.63 19.76 -15.19
N THR A 173 -6.23 18.66 -14.70
CA THR A 173 -7.45 18.08 -15.24
C THR A 173 -8.64 19.02 -15.09
N ASP A 174 -9.59 18.94 -16.01
CA ASP A 174 -10.85 19.71 -16.04
C ASP A 174 -11.89 19.18 -15.04
N TYR A 175 -11.71 17.99 -14.48
CA TYR A 175 -12.56 17.45 -13.42
C TYR A 175 -11.84 16.39 -12.58
N LEU A 176 -12.34 16.18 -11.36
CA LEU A 176 -12.08 15.01 -10.53
C LEU A 176 -13.42 14.39 -10.12
N TRP A 177 -13.38 13.18 -9.61
CA TRP A 177 -14.56 12.53 -9.08
C TRP A 177 -14.69 12.78 -7.57
N ARG A 178 -15.93 12.99 -7.12
CA ARG A 178 -16.33 12.89 -5.71
C ARG A 178 -17.47 11.87 -5.62
N ASN A 179 -17.18 10.71 -5.05
CA ASN A 179 -18.09 9.56 -5.09
C ASN A 179 -18.50 9.24 -6.54
N THR A 180 -19.77 9.40 -6.88
CA THR A 180 -20.31 9.13 -8.23
C THR A 180 -20.41 10.37 -9.12
N GLU A 181 -20.00 11.53 -8.62
CA GLU A 181 -20.18 12.81 -9.32
C GLU A 181 -18.84 13.39 -9.79
N LYS A 182 -18.88 14.06 -10.94
CA LYS A 182 -17.75 14.84 -11.44
C LYS A 182 -17.74 16.23 -10.79
N VAL A 183 -16.62 16.58 -10.19
CA VAL A 183 -16.34 17.93 -9.68
C VAL A 183 -15.54 18.70 -10.73
N PRO A 184 -16.11 19.68 -11.40
CA PRO A 184 -15.46 20.38 -12.49
C PRO A 184 -14.41 21.38 -11.99
N TYR A 185 -13.37 21.58 -12.79
CA TYR A 185 -12.34 22.60 -12.64
C TYR A 185 -12.23 23.43 -13.93
N PRO A 186 -13.21 24.32 -14.22
CA PRO A 186 -13.30 25.02 -15.51
C PRO A 186 -12.07 25.88 -15.83
N GLY A 187 -11.40 26.45 -14.81
CA GLY A 187 -10.14 27.17 -14.99
C GLY A 187 -8.95 26.33 -15.44
N ASN A 188 -9.07 25.01 -15.50
CA ASN A 188 -8.07 24.12 -16.11
C ASN A 188 -8.39 23.81 -17.57
N SER A 189 -9.67 23.90 -17.99
CA SER A 189 -10.13 23.61 -19.35
C SER A 189 -9.60 24.64 -20.36
N ASP A 190 -9.43 25.88 -19.94
CA ASP A 190 -8.87 26.98 -20.76
C ASP A 190 -7.34 27.05 -20.72
N LYS A 191 -6.67 26.08 -20.16
CA LYS A 191 -5.21 25.98 -19.98
C LYS A 191 -4.60 27.04 -19.03
N THR A 192 -5.40 27.67 -18.20
CA THR A 192 -4.92 28.68 -17.22
C THR A 192 -4.34 28.07 -15.97
N ARG A 193 -4.52 26.76 -15.75
CA ARG A 193 -3.90 25.97 -14.66
C ARG A 193 -4.20 26.51 -13.26
N HIS A 194 -5.48 26.72 -12.94
CA HIS A 194 -5.90 27.24 -11.64
C HIS A 194 -5.90 26.24 -10.50
N SER A 195 -6.14 24.94 -10.79
CA SER A 195 -6.36 23.94 -9.74
C SER A 195 -5.46 22.72 -9.97
N TYR A 196 -4.39 22.64 -9.21
CA TYR A 196 -3.51 21.47 -9.22
C TYR A 196 -4.16 20.30 -8.48
N SER A 197 -4.32 19.17 -9.14
CA SER A 197 -5.08 18.04 -8.63
C SER A 197 -4.51 17.45 -7.34
N HIS A 198 -3.17 17.40 -7.19
CA HIS A 198 -2.57 16.92 -5.95
C HIS A 198 -2.95 17.78 -4.76
N ASP A 199 -2.94 19.12 -4.90
CA ASP A 199 -3.32 20.03 -3.82
C ASP A 199 -4.79 19.81 -3.41
N ARG A 200 -5.67 19.55 -4.39
CA ARG A 200 -7.07 19.21 -4.11
C ARG A 200 -7.19 17.89 -3.36
N MET A 201 -6.39 16.89 -3.74
CA MET A 201 -6.35 15.60 -3.03
C MET A 201 -5.80 15.76 -1.61
N ALA A 202 -4.76 16.56 -1.41
CA ALA A 202 -4.24 16.85 -0.08
C ALA A 202 -5.31 17.50 0.82
N GLU A 203 -6.02 18.54 0.32
CA GLU A 203 -7.11 19.20 1.06
C GLU A 203 -8.25 18.23 1.39
N GLU A 204 -8.67 17.37 0.46
CA GLU A 204 -9.72 16.39 0.70
C GLU A 204 -9.29 15.31 1.69
N SER A 205 -8.01 14.93 1.71
CA SER A 205 -7.45 14.02 2.72
C SER A 205 -7.54 14.63 4.11
N LEU A 206 -7.13 15.90 4.28
CA LEU A 206 -7.25 16.65 5.52
C LEU A 206 -8.73 16.82 5.94
N GLY A 207 -9.59 17.17 4.98
CA GLY A 207 -11.03 17.30 5.18
C GLY A 207 -11.69 16.00 5.65
N PHE A 208 -11.30 14.86 5.08
CA PHE A 208 -11.78 13.55 5.51
C PHE A 208 -11.39 13.26 6.96
N VAL A 209 -10.11 13.48 7.33
CA VAL A 209 -9.63 13.27 8.71
C VAL A 209 -10.39 14.15 9.71
N ARG A 210 -10.63 15.44 9.38
CA ARG A 210 -11.43 16.34 10.24
C ARG A 210 -12.84 15.80 10.44
N ARG A 211 -13.56 15.46 9.37
CA ARG A 211 -14.95 14.93 9.46
C ARG A 211 -15.01 13.62 10.25
N ALA A 212 -14.05 12.72 10.05
CA ALA A 212 -14.03 11.45 10.77
C ALA A 212 -13.69 11.64 12.26
N ALA A 213 -12.80 12.58 12.59
CA ALA A 213 -12.49 12.97 13.97
C ALA A 213 -13.72 13.55 14.67
N ASP A 214 -14.44 14.47 14.02
CA ASP A 214 -15.64 15.10 14.57
C ASP A 214 -16.77 14.07 14.80
N ALA A 215 -16.85 13.03 13.98
CA ALA A 215 -17.78 11.91 14.15
C ALA A 215 -17.38 10.94 15.29
N GLY A 216 -16.18 11.04 15.84
CA GLY A 216 -15.69 10.21 16.95
C GLY A 216 -15.54 8.72 16.65
N ARG A 217 -15.56 8.31 15.37
CA ARG A 217 -15.43 6.93 14.90
C ARG A 217 -13.99 6.65 14.44
N PRO A 218 -13.49 5.41 14.55
CA PRO A 218 -12.23 5.05 13.92
C PRO A 218 -12.36 5.21 12.40
N PHE A 219 -11.27 5.58 11.75
CA PHE A 219 -11.27 5.80 10.31
C PHE A 219 -10.10 5.10 9.62
N PHE A 220 -10.33 4.76 8.36
CA PHE A 220 -9.31 4.33 7.40
C PHE A 220 -9.26 5.33 6.25
N LEU A 221 -8.13 6.01 6.10
CA LEU A 221 -7.82 6.85 4.95
C LEU A 221 -6.77 6.17 4.08
N TYR A 222 -7.15 5.82 2.85
CA TYR A 222 -6.20 5.46 1.81
C TYR A 222 -5.88 6.70 0.97
N ALA A 223 -4.78 7.39 1.30
CA ALA A 223 -4.25 8.54 0.56
C ALA A 223 -3.42 8.03 -0.63
N ALA A 224 -4.10 7.63 -1.70
CA ALA A 224 -3.53 7.05 -2.91
C ALA A 224 -3.08 8.16 -3.88
N TRP A 225 -2.13 8.98 -3.45
CA TRP A 225 -1.70 10.16 -4.19
C TRP A 225 -0.98 9.79 -5.50
N THR A 226 -1.12 10.66 -6.51
CA THR A 226 -0.65 10.38 -7.87
C THR A 226 0.77 10.85 -8.14
N ILE A 227 1.34 11.71 -7.30
CA ILE A 227 2.71 12.19 -7.47
C ILE A 227 3.71 11.19 -6.85
N PRO A 228 4.91 11.07 -7.45
CA PRO A 228 5.48 11.86 -8.56
C PRO A 228 5.29 11.28 -9.97
N HIS A 229 4.24 10.48 -10.24
CA HIS A 229 3.98 9.88 -11.56
C HIS A 229 4.01 10.92 -12.70
N GLY A 230 4.53 10.60 -13.86
CA GLY A 230 4.49 11.48 -15.04
C GLY A 230 3.04 11.66 -15.57
N LYS A 231 2.70 12.80 -16.19
CA LYS A 231 3.59 13.85 -16.71
C LYS A 231 4.10 14.74 -15.57
N LEU A 232 5.35 15.20 -15.66
CA LEU A 232 5.93 16.08 -14.66
C LEU A 232 5.43 17.53 -14.88
N HIS A 233 4.33 17.88 -14.26
CA HIS A 233 3.68 19.18 -14.40
C HIS A 233 3.38 19.82 -13.02
N PRO A 234 4.38 20.03 -12.14
CA PRO A 234 4.14 20.73 -10.88
C PRO A 234 3.75 22.21 -11.12
N PRO A 235 3.14 22.89 -10.14
CA PRO A 235 2.87 24.32 -10.20
C PRO A 235 4.13 25.17 -10.31
N ASP A 236 5.20 24.75 -9.64
CA ASP A 236 6.51 25.36 -9.59
C ASP A 236 7.59 24.30 -9.40
N VAL A 237 8.86 24.69 -9.43
CA VAL A 237 10.00 23.77 -9.23
C VAL A 237 10.79 24.09 -7.96
N GLU A 238 10.23 24.94 -7.09
CA GLU A 238 10.88 25.23 -5.81
C GLU A 238 10.97 24.02 -4.88
N PRO A 239 12.06 23.90 -4.10
CA PRO A 239 13.21 24.82 -3.96
C PRO A 239 14.40 24.46 -4.89
N TYR A 240 14.15 23.94 -6.08
CA TYR A 240 15.18 23.39 -6.98
C TYR A 240 15.50 24.25 -8.20
N THR A 241 14.99 25.48 -8.27
CA THR A 241 15.16 26.41 -9.40
C THR A 241 16.63 26.57 -9.81
N ASP A 242 17.52 26.79 -8.82
CA ASP A 242 18.96 27.06 -9.05
C ASP A 242 19.84 25.81 -9.10
N LYS A 243 19.25 24.61 -9.03
CA LYS A 243 20.03 23.38 -9.10
C LYS A 243 20.54 23.13 -10.52
N PRO A 244 21.76 22.59 -10.69
CA PRO A 244 22.32 22.25 -12.00
C PRO A 244 21.73 20.94 -12.56
N TRP A 245 20.40 20.81 -12.49
CA TRP A 245 19.66 19.61 -12.91
C TRP A 245 18.84 19.91 -14.16
N SER A 246 18.47 18.86 -14.88
CA SER A 246 17.53 18.96 -15.99
C SER A 246 16.16 19.45 -15.51
N ASP A 247 15.37 20.03 -16.40
CA ASP A 247 14.00 20.45 -16.12
C ASP A 247 13.13 19.28 -15.59
N ALA A 248 13.36 18.07 -16.10
CA ALA A 248 12.65 16.88 -15.65
C ALA A 248 13.00 16.54 -14.20
N GLU A 249 14.27 16.56 -13.83
CA GLU A 249 14.74 16.33 -12.47
C GLU A 249 14.20 17.38 -11.50
N LYS A 250 14.26 18.66 -11.85
CA LYS A 250 13.69 19.74 -11.02
C LYS A 250 12.19 19.54 -10.77
N LYS A 251 11.43 19.23 -11.82
CA LYS A 251 9.98 18.98 -11.72
C LYS A 251 9.66 17.76 -10.88
N TYR A 252 10.40 16.67 -11.08
CA TYR A 252 10.22 15.44 -10.30
C TYR A 252 10.50 15.68 -8.81
N ALA A 253 11.63 16.31 -8.49
CA ALA A 253 12.00 16.64 -7.11
C ALA A 253 10.98 17.54 -6.44
N ALA A 254 10.50 18.57 -7.14
CA ALA A 254 9.46 19.48 -6.64
C ALA A 254 8.14 18.74 -6.34
N MET A 255 7.74 17.78 -7.19
CA MET A 255 6.56 16.96 -6.93
C MET A 255 6.73 16.09 -5.68
N VAL A 256 7.90 15.44 -5.50
CA VAL A 256 8.18 14.64 -4.29
C VAL A 256 8.18 15.52 -3.03
N THR A 257 8.86 16.67 -3.05
CA THR A 257 8.88 17.61 -1.91
C THR A 257 7.48 18.18 -1.61
N ARG A 258 6.65 18.39 -2.63
CA ARG A 258 5.27 18.80 -2.44
C ARG A 258 4.43 17.73 -1.71
N MET A 259 4.62 16.46 -2.07
CA MET A 259 4.01 15.34 -1.35
C MET A 259 4.48 15.28 0.10
N ASP A 260 5.78 15.42 0.33
CA ASP A 260 6.38 15.43 1.66
C ASP A 260 5.78 16.52 2.55
N ARG A 261 5.63 17.76 2.00
CA ARG A 261 4.93 18.85 2.68
C ARG A 261 3.52 18.43 3.15
N ASP A 262 2.78 17.74 2.29
CA ASP A 262 1.39 17.37 2.58
C ASP A 262 1.30 16.17 3.55
N VAL A 263 2.32 15.30 3.58
CA VAL A 263 2.51 14.34 4.69
C VAL A 263 2.68 15.11 6.01
N GLY A 264 3.53 16.14 6.03
CA GLY A 264 3.71 17.01 7.20
C GLY A 264 2.41 17.65 7.68
N ARG A 265 1.56 18.13 6.75
CA ARG A 265 0.25 18.70 7.07
C ARG A 265 -0.72 17.67 7.68
N LEU A 266 -0.73 16.44 7.19
CA LEU A 266 -1.51 15.35 7.80
C LEU A 266 -1.04 15.06 9.22
N MET A 267 0.28 14.99 9.45
CA MET A 267 0.82 14.76 10.79
C MET A 267 0.50 15.91 11.76
N ALA A 268 0.61 17.15 11.29
CA ALA A 268 0.24 18.33 12.07
C ALA A 268 -1.25 18.29 12.48
N LEU A 269 -2.14 17.91 11.56
CA LEU A 269 -3.57 17.77 11.84
C LEU A 269 -3.86 16.67 12.87
N LEU A 270 -3.15 15.53 12.84
CA LEU A 270 -3.31 14.48 13.84
C LEU A 270 -2.93 14.98 15.25
N ASN A 271 -1.84 15.74 15.36
CA ASN A 271 -1.42 16.37 16.62
C ASN A 271 -2.43 17.42 17.09
N GLU A 272 -2.86 18.32 16.23
CA GLU A 272 -3.87 19.37 16.52
C GLU A 272 -5.17 18.76 17.07
N ARG A 273 -5.59 17.62 16.53
CA ARG A 273 -6.82 16.93 16.90
C ARG A 273 -6.65 15.92 18.05
N GLY A 274 -5.45 15.78 18.61
CA GLY A 274 -5.17 14.79 19.67
C GLY A 274 -5.33 13.33 19.23
N LEU A 275 -5.18 13.06 17.92
CA LEU A 275 -5.37 11.73 17.33
C LEU A 275 -4.06 10.95 17.17
N ASP A 276 -2.90 11.63 17.30
CA ASP A 276 -1.59 11.10 16.93
C ASP A 276 -1.26 9.77 17.63
N SER A 277 -1.46 9.68 18.94
CA SER A 277 -1.19 8.47 19.73
C SER A 277 -2.12 7.29 19.41
N ASN A 278 -3.28 7.54 18.79
CA ASN A 278 -4.25 6.52 18.39
C ASN A 278 -4.35 6.36 16.86
N THR A 279 -3.33 6.75 16.12
CA THR A 279 -3.30 6.63 14.67
C THR A 279 -2.02 5.93 14.21
N ILE A 280 -2.16 4.85 13.45
CA ILE A 280 -1.05 4.26 12.70
C ILE A 280 -1.01 4.86 11.31
N VAL A 281 0.18 5.29 10.88
CA VAL A 281 0.42 5.88 9.57
C VAL A 281 1.42 5.03 8.81
N PHE A 282 1.04 4.61 7.61
CA PHE A 282 1.91 3.92 6.65
C PHE A 282 2.28 4.88 5.52
N PHE A 283 3.51 4.73 5.01
CA PHE A 283 3.96 5.38 3.79
C PHE A 283 4.66 4.38 2.88
N CYS A 284 4.30 4.34 1.59
CA CYS A 284 4.91 3.47 0.60
C CYS A 284 4.81 4.06 -0.82
N SER A 285 5.38 3.34 -1.83
CA SER A 285 5.13 3.55 -3.27
C SER A 285 4.35 2.36 -3.83
N ASP A 286 3.53 2.57 -4.87
CA ASP A 286 2.69 1.51 -5.45
C ASP A 286 3.45 0.48 -6.30
N ASN A 287 4.59 0.86 -6.84
CA ASN A 287 5.56 0.00 -7.55
C ASN A 287 6.96 0.63 -7.48
N GLY A 288 7.95 -0.06 -8.04
CA GLY A 288 9.31 0.44 -8.09
C GLY A 288 9.45 1.70 -8.97
N TRP A 289 10.64 2.29 -8.91
CA TRP A 289 11.02 3.50 -9.62
C TRP A 289 10.92 3.36 -11.14
N THR A 290 10.97 4.48 -11.85
CA THR A 290 11.06 4.49 -13.31
C THR A 290 12.07 5.52 -13.81
N SER A 291 12.88 5.12 -14.80
CA SER A 291 13.77 6.04 -15.50
C SER A 291 13.06 6.89 -16.56
N ALA A 292 11.75 6.69 -16.76
CA ALA A 292 10.99 7.39 -17.81
C ALA A 292 10.86 8.89 -17.58
N TYR A 293 11.08 9.35 -16.34
CA TYR A 293 10.89 10.76 -15.97
C TYR A 293 12.20 11.56 -15.93
N THR A 294 13.21 11.00 -15.29
CA THR A 294 14.49 11.69 -15.05
C THR A 294 15.65 11.14 -15.88
N GLY A 295 15.43 10.05 -16.59
CA GLY A 295 16.48 9.35 -17.35
C GLY A 295 17.25 8.31 -16.52
N LYS A 296 18.00 7.45 -17.21
CA LYS A 296 18.80 6.39 -16.56
C LYS A 296 20.03 6.96 -15.84
N ASP A 297 20.56 8.06 -16.35
CA ASP A 297 21.78 8.72 -15.87
C ASP A 297 21.47 9.86 -14.89
N SER A 298 20.24 9.92 -14.37
CA SER A 298 19.85 10.93 -13.39
C SER A 298 20.71 10.86 -12.13
N ALA A 299 21.11 12.02 -11.63
CA ALA A 299 21.84 12.16 -10.38
C ALA A 299 21.10 11.59 -9.17
N PHE A 300 19.78 11.43 -9.25
CA PHE A 300 18.96 10.94 -8.13
C PHE A 300 19.20 9.47 -7.82
N ALA A 301 19.60 8.67 -8.82
CA ALA A 301 19.80 7.24 -8.67
C ALA A 301 18.63 6.53 -7.97
N SER A 302 17.39 6.90 -8.32
CA SER A 302 16.15 6.50 -7.64
C SER A 302 15.99 4.99 -7.42
N GLY A 303 16.61 4.16 -8.28
CA GLY A 303 16.67 2.70 -8.16
C GLY A 303 17.83 2.20 -7.30
N GLY A 304 18.83 3.04 -7.01
CA GLY A 304 20.06 2.64 -6.32
C GLY A 304 20.78 1.49 -7.03
N ALA A 305 21.19 0.47 -6.27
CA ALA A 305 21.84 -0.72 -6.78
C ALA A 305 20.85 -1.78 -7.31
N LEU A 306 19.53 -1.59 -7.17
CA LEU A 306 18.53 -2.57 -7.55
C LEU A 306 18.38 -2.67 -9.06
N ARG A 307 18.44 -3.89 -9.59
CA ARG A 307 18.22 -4.14 -11.01
C ARG A 307 16.80 -3.87 -11.41
N GLY A 308 16.62 -3.33 -12.61
CA GLY A 308 15.30 -3.11 -13.21
C GLY A 308 14.59 -1.87 -12.69
N ALA A 309 13.35 -1.74 -13.09
CA ALA A 309 12.48 -0.61 -12.83
C ALA A 309 11.01 -1.03 -13.05
N LYS A 310 10.06 -0.11 -12.91
CA LYS A 310 8.67 -0.29 -13.30
C LYS A 310 8.53 -1.04 -14.63
N GLY A 311 7.71 -2.06 -14.68
CA GLY A 311 7.46 -2.89 -15.87
C GLY A 311 8.25 -4.19 -15.93
N ASN A 312 9.13 -4.46 -14.94
CA ASN A 312 9.76 -5.78 -14.80
C ASN A 312 9.79 -6.26 -13.35
N LEU A 313 10.04 -7.56 -13.15
CA LEU A 313 9.92 -8.21 -11.84
C LEU A 313 11.28 -8.36 -11.12
N TYR A 314 12.34 -7.67 -11.57
CA TYR A 314 13.56 -7.52 -10.79
C TYR A 314 13.31 -6.65 -9.55
N GLU A 315 14.24 -6.67 -8.59
CA GLU A 315 14.10 -5.96 -7.32
C GLU A 315 13.70 -4.48 -7.51
N GLY A 316 14.33 -3.77 -8.45
CA GLY A 316 14.03 -2.36 -8.72
C GLY A 316 12.61 -2.09 -9.24
N GLY A 317 11.90 -3.10 -9.75
CA GLY A 317 10.53 -2.95 -10.23
C GLY A 317 9.45 -3.25 -9.18
N ILE A 318 9.78 -4.00 -8.12
CA ILE A 318 8.80 -4.46 -7.13
C ILE A 318 9.17 -4.18 -5.67
N ARG A 319 10.43 -3.92 -5.35
CA ARG A 319 10.84 -3.55 -3.99
C ARG A 319 10.60 -2.06 -3.78
N VAL A 320 9.85 -1.73 -2.73
CA VAL A 320 9.36 -0.36 -2.48
C VAL A 320 9.70 0.09 -1.06
N PRO A 321 9.81 1.41 -0.82
CA PRO A 321 9.90 1.92 0.54
C PRO A 321 8.64 1.57 1.31
N MET A 322 8.80 1.23 2.60
CA MET A 322 7.69 1.03 3.52
C MET A 322 8.08 1.53 4.90
N ILE A 323 7.27 2.44 5.41
CA ILE A 323 7.42 3.04 6.74
C ILE A 323 6.09 2.85 7.48
N ALA A 324 6.15 2.49 8.75
CA ALA A 324 4.99 2.48 9.65
C ALA A 324 5.32 3.27 10.93
N ARG A 325 4.44 4.20 11.29
CA ARG A 325 4.57 5.04 12.50
C ARG A 325 3.33 4.93 13.37
N TRP A 326 3.52 4.63 14.64
CA TRP A 326 2.46 4.62 15.65
C TRP A 326 3.06 4.97 17.02
N PRO A 327 2.94 6.22 17.48
CA PRO A 327 3.53 6.67 18.73
C PRO A 327 3.11 5.83 19.94
N GLY A 328 4.08 5.46 20.75
CA GLY A 328 3.85 4.62 21.93
C GLY A 328 3.53 3.14 21.65
N ARG A 329 3.56 2.72 20.38
CA ARG A 329 3.32 1.32 19.95
C ARG A 329 4.45 0.76 19.13
N ILE A 330 5.02 1.54 18.22
CA ILE A 330 6.17 1.18 17.39
C ILE A 330 7.39 1.85 18.00
N GLN A 331 8.49 1.13 18.10
CA GLN A 331 9.77 1.68 18.57
C GLN A 331 10.28 2.72 17.56
N PRO A 332 10.55 3.97 17.98
CA PRO A 332 11.11 4.98 17.10
C PRO A 332 12.47 4.59 16.54
N GLY A 333 12.70 4.92 15.25
CA GLY A 333 13.97 4.70 14.56
C GLY A 333 14.29 3.23 14.25
N ALA A 334 13.33 2.32 14.42
CA ALA A 334 13.53 0.91 14.14
C ALA A 334 13.72 0.65 12.62
N THR A 335 14.51 -0.36 12.32
CA THR A 335 14.63 -0.92 10.96
C THR A 335 14.33 -2.41 11.04
N SER A 336 13.54 -2.91 10.10
CA SER A 336 13.19 -4.33 10.01
C SER A 336 13.51 -4.86 8.62
N ASP A 337 14.09 -6.03 8.56
CA ASP A 337 14.35 -6.79 7.33
C ASP A 337 13.29 -7.87 7.07
N GLN A 338 12.20 -7.86 7.85
CA GLN A 338 11.06 -8.75 7.63
C GLN A 338 10.58 -8.66 6.19
N VAL A 339 10.55 -9.80 5.51
CA VAL A 339 10.05 -9.91 4.14
C VAL A 339 8.54 -9.96 4.16
N TRP A 340 7.90 -9.06 3.41
CA TRP A 340 6.46 -9.01 3.24
C TRP A 340 6.07 -8.29 1.94
N ALA A 341 4.78 -8.35 1.59
CA ALA A 341 4.29 -7.76 0.36
C ALA A 341 2.88 -7.15 0.54
N PHE A 342 2.39 -6.47 -0.47
CA PHE A 342 1.12 -5.74 -0.39
C PHE A 342 -0.11 -6.61 -0.12
N TRP A 343 -0.09 -7.90 -0.46
CA TRP A 343 -1.19 -8.80 -0.08
C TRP A 343 -1.28 -9.05 1.43
N ASP A 344 -0.25 -8.68 2.21
CA ASP A 344 -0.24 -8.76 3.67
C ASP A 344 -0.96 -7.57 4.33
N ILE A 345 -1.24 -6.50 3.58
CA ILE A 345 -1.89 -5.30 4.12
C ILE A 345 -3.31 -5.60 4.59
N LEU A 346 -4.12 -6.30 3.79
CA LEU A 346 -5.50 -6.60 4.18
C LEU A 346 -5.56 -7.38 5.52
N PRO A 347 -4.88 -8.53 5.71
CA PRO A 347 -4.93 -9.25 6.98
C PRO A 347 -4.27 -8.47 8.13
N THR A 348 -3.25 -7.65 7.87
CA THR A 348 -2.63 -6.80 8.87
C THR A 348 -3.59 -5.72 9.40
N LEU A 349 -4.33 -5.06 8.50
CA LEU A 349 -5.31 -4.04 8.90
C LEU A 349 -6.56 -4.68 9.55
N ALA A 350 -6.95 -5.88 9.12
CA ALA A 350 -7.99 -6.65 9.79
C ALA A 350 -7.62 -7.00 11.24
N ASP A 351 -6.37 -7.43 11.46
CA ASP A 351 -5.83 -7.74 12.79
C ASP A 351 -5.76 -6.47 13.67
N LEU A 352 -5.29 -5.34 13.12
CA LEU A 352 -5.34 -4.04 13.79
C LEU A 352 -6.76 -3.63 14.23
N ALA A 353 -7.75 -3.95 13.41
CA ALA A 353 -9.16 -3.66 13.68
C ALA A 353 -9.84 -4.71 14.58
N GLY A 354 -9.16 -5.81 14.90
CA GLY A 354 -9.69 -6.91 15.72
C GLY A 354 -10.77 -7.72 15.01
N VAL A 355 -10.72 -7.84 13.68
CA VAL A 355 -11.67 -8.61 12.86
C VAL A 355 -10.94 -9.66 12.02
N ARG A 356 -11.65 -10.73 11.65
CA ARG A 356 -11.08 -11.77 10.79
C ARG A 356 -11.02 -11.30 9.34
N PRO A 357 -9.87 -11.51 8.67
CA PRO A 357 -9.78 -11.31 7.22
C PRO A 357 -10.60 -12.41 6.49
N PRO A 358 -10.84 -12.27 5.16
CA PRO A 358 -11.37 -13.36 4.34
C PRO A 358 -10.47 -14.61 4.44
N GLU A 359 -11.05 -15.80 4.38
CA GLU A 359 -10.31 -17.06 4.51
C GLU A 359 -9.40 -17.34 3.30
N ALA A 360 -9.89 -17.04 2.09
CA ALA A 360 -9.20 -17.35 0.85
C ALA A 360 -8.36 -16.17 0.35
N ILE A 361 -7.33 -15.79 1.12
CA ILE A 361 -6.34 -14.77 0.72
C ILE A 361 -4.92 -15.34 0.77
N ASP A 362 -3.99 -14.69 0.07
CA ASP A 362 -2.58 -15.08 0.08
C ASP A 362 -1.78 -14.40 1.21
N GLY A 363 -2.32 -13.31 1.75
CA GLY A 363 -1.66 -12.49 2.75
C GLY A 363 -1.69 -13.10 4.15
N ILE A 364 -0.69 -12.70 4.95
CA ILE A 364 -0.59 -12.98 6.39
C ILE A 364 -0.45 -11.67 7.16
N SER A 365 -0.88 -11.63 8.42
CA SER A 365 -0.74 -10.41 9.23
C SER A 365 0.73 -10.14 9.58
N MET A 366 1.19 -8.94 9.27
CA MET A 366 2.51 -8.41 9.64
C MET A 366 2.47 -7.54 10.91
N LEU A 367 1.35 -7.53 11.62
CA LEU A 367 1.20 -6.72 12.82
C LEU A 367 2.26 -7.06 13.89
N PRO A 368 2.64 -8.32 14.14
CA PRO A 368 3.73 -8.61 15.08
C PRO A 368 5.05 -7.94 14.68
N ALA A 369 5.47 -8.06 13.42
CA ALA A 369 6.70 -7.43 12.92
C ALA A 369 6.65 -5.89 12.99
N ILE A 370 5.50 -5.29 12.67
CA ILE A 370 5.28 -3.84 12.77
C ILE A 370 5.45 -3.35 14.22
N LEU A 371 5.01 -4.14 15.19
CA LEU A 371 5.13 -3.84 16.62
C LEU A 371 6.47 -4.28 17.24
N GLY A 372 7.46 -4.68 16.43
CA GLY A 372 8.77 -5.14 16.89
C GLY A 372 8.73 -6.47 17.64
N LYS A 373 7.70 -7.29 17.41
CA LYS A 373 7.56 -8.63 17.99
C LYS A 373 8.00 -9.71 17.01
N ASN A 374 8.18 -10.93 17.53
CA ASN A 374 8.47 -12.08 16.68
C ASN A 374 7.33 -12.34 15.68
N GLN A 375 7.69 -12.45 14.40
CA GLN A 375 6.77 -12.80 13.31
C GLN A 375 6.82 -14.32 13.09
N GLU A 376 5.96 -15.04 13.78
CA GLU A 376 5.93 -16.51 13.73
C GLU A 376 5.46 -17.02 12.37
N GLN A 377 4.40 -16.43 11.84
CA GLN A 377 3.87 -16.81 10.53
C GLN A 377 4.72 -16.19 9.43
N GLN A 378 5.22 -17.03 8.53
CA GLN A 378 6.07 -16.62 7.40
C GLN A 378 5.48 -17.16 6.09
N HIS A 379 5.69 -16.44 5.00
CA HIS A 379 5.40 -16.97 3.67
C HIS A 379 6.35 -18.11 3.31
N GLU A 380 5.80 -19.18 2.76
CA GLU A 380 6.65 -20.22 2.15
C GLU A 380 7.40 -19.64 0.94
N TYR A 381 6.72 -18.82 0.13
CA TYR A 381 7.27 -18.08 -1.00
C TYR A 381 6.39 -16.84 -1.29
N LEU A 382 6.96 -15.86 -2.00
CA LEU A 382 6.21 -14.75 -2.58
C LEU A 382 6.13 -14.95 -4.10
N TYR A 383 5.00 -14.57 -4.73
CA TYR A 383 4.77 -14.77 -6.17
C TYR A 383 4.26 -13.50 -6.86
N TRP A 384 4.79 -13.28 -8.05
CA TRP A 384 4.33 -12.23 -8.98
C TRP A 384 4.21 -12.76 -10.39
N GLU A 385 3.20 -12.26 -11.12
CA GLU A 385 3.13 -12.35 -12.57
C GLU A 385 2.82 -10.98 -13.19
N PHE A 386 3.36 -10.73 -14.37
CA PHE A 386 3.13 -9.50 -15.11
C PHE A 386 3.15 -9.77 -16.62
N ARG A 387 2.32 -9.04 -17.40
CA ARG A 387 2.11 -9.39 -18.79
C ARG A 387 2.48 -8.30 -19.80
N THR A 388 2.47 -7.02 -19.43
CA THR A 388 2.76 -5.93 -20.37
C THR A 388 4.21 -5.99 -20.85
N GLY A 389 4.42 -5.95 -22.18
CA GLY A 389 5.76 -6.12 -22.75
C GLY A 389 6.23 -7.58 -22.88
N GLY A 390 5.41 -8.56 -22.50
CA GLY A 390 5.68 -9.98 -22.43
C GLY A 390 5.31 -10.56 -21.07
N PHE A 391 5.00 -11.87 -21.04
CA PHE A 391 4.66 -12.52 -19.78
C PHE A 391 5.90 -12.75 -18.93
N GLN A 392 5.85 -12.35 -17.68
CA GLN A 392 6.90 -12.55 -16.69
C GLN A 392 6.31 -13.22 -15.45
N GLN A 393 7.09 -14.07 -14.80
CA GLN A 393 6.80 -14.61 -13.46
C GLN A 393 8.03 -14.42 -12.58
N ALA A 394 7.82 -14.14 -11.31
CA ALA A 394 8.85 -14.15 -10.30
C ALA A 394 8.37 -14.87 -9.03
N VAL A 395 9.31 -15.55 -8.39
CA VAL A 395 9.13 -16.18 -7.07
C VAL A 395 10.31 -15.75 -6.20
N ARG A 396 10.02 -15.33 -4.98
CA ARG A 396 11.00 -15.24 -3.90
C ARG A 396 10.76 -16.36 -2.90
N TRP A 397 11.78 -17.18 -2.65
CA TRP A 397 11.80 -18.24 -1.67
C TRP A 397 13.03 -18.10 -0.77
N GLY A 398 12.82 -17.62 0.46
CA GLY A 398 13.94 -17.23 1.33
C GLY A 398 14.79 -16.12 0.67
N ASN A 399 16.08 -16.38 0.46
CA ASN A 399 16.99 -15.48 -0.25
C ASN A 399 17.02 -15.72 -1.77
N TRP A 400 16.46 -16.82 -2.23
CA TRP A 400 16.43 -17.14 -3.66
C TRP A 400 15.33 -16.35 -4.37
N LYS A 401 15.66 -15.79 -5.52
CA LYS A 401 14.69 -15.18 -6.43
C LYS A 401 14.84 -15.75 -7.82
N GLY A 402 13.76 -16.40 -8.29
CA GLY A 402 13.67 -16.88 -9.66
C GLY A 402 12.79 -15.98 -10.50
N ILE A 403 13.23 -15.67 -11.73
CA ILE A 403 12.49 -14.86 -12.71
C ILE A 403 12.42 -15.62 -14.02
N ARG A 404 11.25 -15.63 -14.69
CA ARG A 404 11.06 -16.26 -15.99
C ARG A 404 10.30 -15.33 -16.93
N HIS A 405 10.86 -15.14 -18.14
CA HIS A 405 10.29 -14.28 -19.19
C HIS A 405 9.48 -15.08 -20.22
N GLY A 406 8.33 -15.59 -19.78
CA GLY A 406 7.46 -16.47 -20.55
C GLY A 406 7.52 -17.92 -20.07
N THR A 407 6.42 -18.65 -20.24
CA THR A 407 6.25 -20.00 -19.66
C THR A 407 7.22 -21.06 -20.24
N LYS A 408 7.83 -20.79 -21.41
CA LYS A 408 8.77 -21.70 -22.09
C LYS A 408 10.23 -21.23 -22.05
N LYS A 409 10.52 -20.09 -21.42
CA LYS A 409 11.91 -19.60 -21.29
C LYS A 409 12.57 -20.18 -20.05
N PRO A 410 13.90 -20.35 -20.06
CA PRO A 410 14.62 -20.78 -18.86
C PRO A 410 14.41 -19.79 -17.71
N LEU A 411 14.50 -20.30 -16.49
CA LEU A 411 14.46 -19.51 -15.28
C LEU A 411 15.83 -18.89 -15.03
N GLU A 412 15.84 -17.60 -14.69
CA GLU A 412 16.98 -16.92 -14.08
C GLU A 412 16.88 -17.08 -12.57
N LEU A 413 17.99 -17.35 -11.88
CA LEU A 413 18.05 -17.53 -10.42
C LEU A 413 19.09 -16.61 -9.80
N TYR A 414 18.73 -15.92 -8.73
CA TYR A 414 19.58 -14.97 -8.00
C TYR A 414 19.56 -15.26 -6.50
N ASP A 415 20.72 -15.14 -5.84
CA ASP A 415 20.83 -15.16 -4.38
C ASP A 415 20.85 -13.72 -3.85
N LEU A 416 19.70 -13.22 -3.38
CA LEU A 416 19.54 -11.85 -2.90
C LEU A 416 20.33 -11.53 -1.62
N ALA A 417 20.84 -12.53 -0.90
CA ALA A 417 21.71 -12.29 0.25
C ALA A 417 23.09 -11.80 -0.20
N ASN A 418 23.60 -12.31 -1.33
CA ASN A 418 24.93 -12.01 -1.85
C ASN A 418 24.90 -11.15 -3.12
N ASP A 419 23.79 -11.14 -3.85
CA ASP A 419 23.62 -10.41 -5.11
C ASP A 419 22.26 -9.71 -5.17
N LEU A 420 22.08 -8.70 -4.33
CA LEU A 420 20.85 -7.88 -4.32
C LEU A 420 20.60 -7.16 -5.66
N ALA A 421 21.65 -6.94 -6.42
CA ALA A 421 21.62 -6.29 -7.73
C ALA A 421 21.25 -7.24 -8.88
N GLU A 422 21.01 -8.53 -8.61
CA GLU A 422 20.60 -9.55 -9.57
C GLU A 422 21.51 -9.60 -10.83
N LYS A 423 22.83 -9.54 -10.62
CA LYS A 423 23.84 -9.51 -11.70
C LYS A 423 24.28 -10.89 -12.16
N HIS A 424 24.29 -11.87 -11.25
CA HIS A 424 24.86 -13.17 -11.47
C HIS A 424 23.77 -14.24 -11.46
N ASN A 425 23.40 -14.73 -12.65
CA ASN A 425 22.43 -15.81 -12.77
C ASN A 425 23.11 -17.15 -12.43
N VAL A 426 22.73 -17.71 -11.29
CA VAL A 426 23.29 -18.98 -10.75
C VAL A 426 22.37 -20.20 -10.98
N ALA A 427 21.42 -20.13 -11.92
CA ALA A 427 20.47 -21.21 -12.19
C ALA A 427 21.17 -22.54 -12.58
N GLY A 428 22.32 -22.47 -13.29
CA GLY A 428 23.10 -23.65 -13.65
C GLY A 428 23.78 -24.32 -12.46
N GLU A 429 24.05 -23.60 -11.39
CA GLU A 429 24.75 -24.07 -10.19
C GLU A 429 23.76 -24.68 -9.15
N HIS A 430 22.46 -24.32 -9.21
CA HIS A 430 21.45 -24.71 -8.25
C HIS A 430 20.19 -25.30 -8.91
N PRO A 431 20.29 -26.44 -9.65
CA PRO A 431 19.18 -27.02 -10.39
C PRO A 431 18.02 -27.51 -9.49
N ASP A 432 18.29 -27.88 -8.24
CA ASP A 432 17.31 -28.25 -7.24
C ASP A 432 16.44 -27.04 -6.80
N VAL A 433 17.05 -25.89 -6.59
CA VAL A 433 16.37 -24.61 -6.29
C VAL A 433 15.51 -24.19 -7.47
N VAL A 434 16.04 -24.26 -8.70
CA VAL A 434 15.30 -23.97 -9.94
C VAL A 434 14.03 -24.83 -10.02
N LYS A 435 14.16 -26.16 -9.85
CA LYS A 435 13.02 -27.08 -9.89
C LYS A 435 11.97 -26.73 -8.85
N ARG A 436 12.36 -26.35 -7.63
CA ARG A 436 11.44 -25.95 -6.57
C ARG A 436 10.71 -24.65 -6.91
N ILE A 437 11.41 -23.65 -7.42
CA ILE A 437 10.81 -22.37 -7.81
C ILE A 437 9.85 -22.56 -8.99
N GLU A 438 10.16 -23.41 -9.97
CA GLU A 438 9.25 -23.73 -11.08
C GLU A 438 7.96 -24.44 -10.59
N ALA A 439 8.07 -25.30 -9.57
CA ALA A 439 6.89 -25.88 -8.93
C ALA A 439 6.01 -24.81 -8.24
N TYR A 440 6.63 -23.84 -7.57
CA TYR A 440 5.89 -22.68 -7.02
C TYR A 440 5.23 -21.85 -8.12
N MET A 441 5.92 -21.51 -9.21
CA MET A 441 5.36 -20.76 -10.33
C MET A 441 4.14 -21.45 -10.96
N THR A 442 4.12 -22.78 -10.94
CA THR A 442 3.02 -23.57 -11.49
C THR A 442 1.79 -23.55 -10.60
N ARG A 443 1.97 -23.73 -9.29
CA ARG A 443 0.84 -23.80 -8.34
C ARG A 443 0.29 -22.46 -7.88
N ALA A 444 1.09 -21.39 -7.99
CA ALA A 444 0.77 -20.06 -7.47
C ALA A 444 -0.20 -19.27 -8.34
N ARG A 445 -0.77 -19.85 -9.37
CA ARG A 445 -1.68 -19.11 -10.23
C ARG A 445 -2.92 -19.88 -10.62
N THR A 446 -4.03 -19.17 -10.67
CA THR A 446 -5.27 -19.64 -11.29
C THR A 446 -5.36 -19.17 -12.74
N PRO A 447 -5.84 -20.00 -13.68
CA PRO A 447 -6.10 -19.58 -15.05
C PRO A 447 -7.06 -18.38 -15.13
N SER A 448 -6.78 -17.44 -16.01
CA SER A 448 -7.65 -16.30 -16.25
C SER A 448 -7.78 -16.03 -17.74
N LYS A 449 -9.02 -15.88 -18.23
CA LYS A 449 -9.29 -15.51 -19.62
C LYS A 449 -8.77 -14.12 -19.99
N HIS A 450 -8.70 -13.22 -19.01
CA HIS A 450 -8.22 -11.85 -19.20
C HIS A 450 -6.70 -11.74 -19.07
N TRP A 451 -6.08 -12.68 -18.37
CA TRP A 451 -4.65 -12.68 -18.04
C TRP A 451 -4.01 -14.03 -18.39
N PRO A 452 -4.05 -14.49 -19.66
CA PRO A 452 -3.45 -15.76 -20.03
C PRO A 452 -1.93 -15.71 -19.85
N ALA A 453 -1.36 -16.82 -19.38
CA ALA A 453 0.09 -17.03 -19.38
C ALA A 453 0.56 -17.26 -20.83
N LEU A 454 1.65 -16.61 -21.23
CA LEU A 454 2.16 -16.66 -22.58
C LEU A 454 3.54 -17.34 -22.64
N PRO A 455 3.89 -18.04 -23.75
CA PRO A 455 5.16 -18.77 -23.86
C PRO A 455 6.41 -17.88 -23.84
N GLY A 456 6.26 -16.56 -24.02
CA GLY A 456 7.36 -15.62 -24.22
C GLY A 456 7.67 -15.44 -25.71
N LYS A 457 8.28 -14.29 -26.04
CA LYS A 457 8.77 -14.00 -27.39
C LYS A 457 10.16 -14.62 -27.59
#